data_0460bebcc3813488768a70e67328abe3
#
_entry.id   0460bebcc3813488768a70e67328abe3
#
_cell.length_a   1.000
_cell.length_b   1.000
_cell.length_c   1.000
_cell.angle_alpha   90.00
_cell.angle_beta   90.00
_cell.angle_gamma   90.00
#
_symmetry.space_group_name_H-M   'P 1'
#
loop_
_entity.id
_entity.type
_entity.pdbx_description
1 polymer ?
#
loop_
_entity_poly.entity_id
_entity_poly.type
_entity_poly.pdbx_seq_one_letter_code
_entity_poly.pdbx_strand_id
1 'polypeptide(L)'
;KKYYYNYIKAQKNYNYLLEKSRIGIDMSIDEIDYWNDYFKDKIKNKNQPISHIFNNIKDEFPRSIQTFYNYVHKGYFSSINDEMLPRAYSYKPRKRTNEKPTIRFDNVIRYGRTLKDMNKYIEIHPNSNIVEMDTVIGKFEDRKCIMTLYFRNSKLMLMFLIDKYKPDSVSNVFKKLRKQLGSELFKKLFEVILTDNGWEFSKPEDIEFDQLTGEKQINVFYCEPYSSWQKGRIERNHEFIRYIIPKGITFDKLTNENIIDMMNNINSVSRKSLNFYTPFELFNNIYGNTITKKLHLVPIKKDEVNLSYKLLIK
;
A
#
# COMPACT_ATOMS: atom_id res chain seq x y z
N LYS A 1 50.10 -6.47 -51.58
CA LYS A 1 48.74 -6.01 -51.28
C LYS A 1 48.82 -5.02 -50.11
N LYS A 2 48.34 -3.75 -50.30
CA LYS A 2 48.23 -2.79 -49.22
C LYS A 2 46.86 -2.96 -48.57
N TYR A 3 46.82 -3.13 -47.24
CA TYR A 3 45.60 -3.20 -46.44
C TYR A 3 45.32 -1.81 -45.84
N TYR A 4 44.13 -1.32 -46.09
CA TYR A 4 43.71 -0.02 -45.52
C TYR A 4 42.76 -0.29 -44.31
N TYR A 5 43.03 0.37 -43.19
CA TYR A 5 42.15 0.33 -42.05
C TYR A 5 40.84 1.08 -42.36
N ASN A 6 39.71 0.40 -42.21
CA ASN A 6 38.39 0.99 -42.39
C ASN A 6 37.69 1.02 -41.03
N TYR A 7 37.66 2.17 -40.40
CA TYR A 7 37.08 2.34 -39.07
C TYR A 7 35.58 2.03 -39.03
N ILE A 8 34.81 2.34 -40.09
CA ILE A 8 33.38 2.03 -40.16
C ILE A 8 33.16 0.51 -40.10
N LYS A 9 33.97 -0.25 -40.86
CA LYS A 9 33.90 -1.70 -40.86
C LYS A 9 34.34 -2.30 -39.51
N ALA A 10 35.37 -1.71 -38.94
CA ALA A 10 35.85 -2.11 -37.59
C ALA A 10 34.79 -1.86 -36.52
N GLN A 11 34.14 -0.70 -36.53
CA GLN A 11 33.05 -0.36 -35.60
C GLN A 11 31.83 -1.25 -35.80
N LYS A 12 31.44 -1.54 -37.05
CA LYS A 12 30.34 -2.49 -37.32
C LYS A 12 30.65 -3.89 -36.81
N ASN A 13 31.86 -4.39 -37.03
CA ASN A 13 32.30 -5.68 -36.53
C ASN A 13 32.36 -5.71 -35.02
N TYR A 14 32.83 -4.66 -34.36
CA TYR A 14 32.86 -4.52 -32.93
C TYR A 14 31.43 -4.55 -32.35
N ASN A 15 30.52 -3.75 -32.90
CA ASN A 15 29.12 -3.74 -32.47
C ASN A 15 28.44 -5.12 -32.66
N TYR A 16 28.69 -5.77 -33.80
CA TYR A 16 28.20 -7.11 -34.09
C TYR A 16 28.71 -8.14 -33.08
N LEU A 17 29.99 -8.12 -32.72
CA LEU A 17 30.57 -9.00 -31.72
C LEU A 17 30.01 -8.73 -30.33
N LEU A 18 29.79 -7.45 -29.97
CA LEU A 18 29.14 -7.05 -28.73
C LEU A 18 27.68 -7.54 -28.65
N GLU A 19 26.92 -7.41 -29.73
CA GLU A 19 25.55 -7.95 -29.79
C GLU A 19 25.59 -9.46 -29.66
N LYS A 20 26.45 -10.14 -30.41
CA LYS A 20 26.54 -11.60 -30.40
C LYS A 20 26.99 -12.16 -29.06
N SER A 21 27.92 -11.49 -28.36
CA SER A 21 28.36 -11.89 -27.02
C SER A 21 27.29 -11.70 -25.92
N ARG A 22 26.25 -10.89 -26.22
CA ARG A 22 25.12 -10.61 -25.31
C ARG A 22 23.84 -11.39 -25.65
N ILE A 23 23.90 -12.22 -26.74
CA ILE A 23 22.80 -13.10 -27.13
C ILE A 23 22.82 -14.32 -26.20
N GLY A 24 21.67 -14.58 -25.58
CA GLY A 24 21.50 -15.73 -24.70
C GLY A 24 21.37 -15.34 -23.23
N ILE A 25 21.36 -16.37 -22.39
CA ILE A 25 21.27 -16.25 -20.94
C ILE A 25 22.63 -16.61 -20.39
N ASP A 26 23.17 -15.75 -19.53
CA ASP A 26 24.38 -16.01 -18.77
C ASP A 26 24.04 -16.73 -17.45
N MET A 27 23.36 -17.88 -17.57
CA MET A 27 22.95 -18.76 -16.47
C MET A 27 22.88 -20.20 -17.00
N SER A 28 23.21 -21.18 -16.15
CA SER A 28 23.01 -22.59 -16.46
C SER A 28 21.52 -22.97 -16.55
N ILE A 29 21.21 -24.09 -17.14
CA ILE A 29 19.82 -24.59 -17.23
C ILE A 29 19.25 -24.82 -15.82
N ASP A 30 20.03 -25.44 -14.94
CA ASP A 30 19.63 -25.75 -13.56
C ASP A 30 19.35 -24.46 -12.76
N GLU A 31 20.15 -23.40 -12.97
CA GLU A 31 19.89 -22.07 -12.36
C GLU A 31 18.61 -21.44 -12.89
N ILE A 32 18.34 -21.55 -14.20
CA ILE A 32 17.12 -21.03 -14.81
C ILE A 32 15.90 -21.75 -14.23
N ASP A 33 15.94 -23.06 -14.13
CA ASP A 33 14.83 -23.86 -13.60
C ASP A 33 14.58 -23.54 -12.11
N TYR A 34 15.65 -23.44 -11.31
CA TYR A 34 15.54 -23.02 -9.91
C TYR A 34 14.88 -21.63 -9.77
N TRP A 35 15.39 -20.63 -10.50
CA TRP A 35 14.84 -19.27 -10.42
C TRP A 35 13.45 -19.16 -11.04
N ASN A 36 13.14 -19.93 -12.06
CA ASN A 36 11.81 -20.00 -12.64
C ASN A 36 10.77 -20.46 -11.62
N ASP A 37 11.07 -21.53 -10.87
CA ASP A 37 10.17 -22.03 -9.82
C ASP A 37 10.10 -21.07 -8.63
N TYR A 38 11.22 -20.47 -8.23
CA TYR A 38 11.23 -19.45 -7.18
C TYR A 38 10.34 -18.24 -7.55
N PHE A 39 10.53 -17.64 -8.71
CA PHE A 39 9.74 -16.50 -9.15
C PHE A 39 8.28 -16.86 -9.39
N LYS A 40 7.99 -18.07 -9.88
CA LYS A 40 6.62 -18.58 -9.98
C LYS A 40 5.91 -18.56 -8.62
N ASP A 41 6.55 -19.05 -7.57
CA ASP A 41 5.98 -19.03 -6.22
C ASP A 41 5.73 -17.59 -5.74
N LYS A 42 6.73 -16.71 -5.85
CA LYS A 42 6.65 -15.35 -5.34
C LYS A 42 5.68 -14.46 -6.13
N ILE A 43 5.70 -14.54 -7.47
CA ILE A 43 4.91 -13.68 -8.34
C ILE A 43 3.51 -14.26 -8.55
N LYS A 44 3.41 -15.51 -9.05
CA LYS A 44 2.13 -16.10 -9.45
C LYS A 44 1.30 -16.58 -8.27
N ASN A 45 1.93 -17.19 -7.25
CA ASN A 45 1.21 -17.77 -6.13
C ASN A 45 0.99 -16.76 -5.00
N LYS A 46 1.98 -15.92 -4.69
CA LYS A 46 1.96 -14.98 -3.56
C LYS A 46 1.74 -13.52 -3.96
N ASN A 47 1.78 -13.20 -5.26
CA ASN A 47 1.60 -11.85 -5.80
C ASN A 47 2.52 -10.79 -5.13
N GLN A 48 3.77 -11.19 -4.81
CA GLN A 48 4.74 -10.30 -4.17
C GLN A 48 5.26 -9.25 -5.16
N PRO A 49 5.44 -7.98 -4.73
CA PRO A 49 6.05 -6.94 -5.57
C PRO A 49 7.51 -7.28 -5.92
N ILE A 50 7.91 -7.04 -7.16
CA ILE A 50 9.27 -7.35 -7.64
C ILE A 50 10.36 -6.70 -6.77
N SER A 51 10.15 -5.44 -6.34
CA SER A 51 11.10 -4.76 -5.45
C SER A 51 11.25 -5.43 -4.08
N HIS A 52 10.19 -6.07 -3.58
CA HIS A 52 10.22 -6.83 -2.33
C HIS A 52 10.99 -8.14 -2.52
N ILE A 53 10.70 -8.89 -3.60
CA ILE A 53 11.39 -10.13 -3.94
C ILE A 53 12.90 -9.87 -4.05
N PHE A 54 13.30 -8.88 -4.86
CA PHE A 54 14.71 -8.56 -5.07
C PHE A 54 15.43 -8.04 -3.83
N ASN A 55 14.72 -7.41 -2.90
CA ASN A 55 15.32 -7.06 -1.61
C ASN A 55 15.61 -8.29 -0.74
N ASN A 56 14.83 -9.37 -0.90
CA ASN A 56 15.02 -10.61 -0.14
C ASN A 56 16.18 -11.45 -0.68
N ILE A 57 16.37 -11.46 -2.01
CA ILE A 57 17.39 -12.26 -2.71
C ILE A 57 18.56 -11.40 -3.19
N LYS A 58 18.82 -10.26 -2.55
CA LYS A 58 19.79 -9.26 -3.03
C LYS A 58 21.17 -9.84 -3.34
N ASP A 59 21.61 -10.82 -2.53
CA ASP A 59 22.93 -11.42 -2.62
C ASP A 59 22.89 -12.84 -3.24
N GLU A 60 21.70 -13.35 -3.57
CA GLU A 60 21.52 -14.72 -4.09
C GLU A 60 21.30 -14.74 -5.61
N PHE A 61 20.44 -13.85 -6.11
CA PHE A 61 20.19 -13.75 -7.55
C PHE A 61 21.33 -13.03 -8.26
N PRO A 62 22.05 -13.70 -9.19
CA PRO A 62 23.32 -13.20 -9.72
C PRO A 62 23.15 -12.07 -10.76
N ARG A 63 21.96 -11.53 -10.94
CA ARG A 63 21.66 -10.55 -11.99
C ARG A 63 20.84 -9.36 -11.45
N SER A 64 20.85 -8.27 -12.22
CA SER A 64 20.10 -7.07 -11.89
C SER A 64 18.58 -7.26 -12.11
N ILE A 65 17.77 -6.40 -11.43
CA ILE A 65 16.32 -6.31 -11.69
C ILE A 65 16.01 -6.05 -13.16
N GLN A 66 16.81 -5.22 -13.85
CA GLN A 66 16.62 -4.94 -15.26
C GLN A 66 16.85 -6.18 -16.13
N THR A 67 17.85 -6.97 -15.79
CA THR A 67 18.12 -8.27 -16.47
C THR A 67 16.96 -9.24 -16.25
N PHE A 68 16.39 -9.29 -15.04
CA PHE A 68 15.21 -10.10 -14.76
C PHE A 68 14.03 -9.70 -15.67
N TYR A 69 13.69 -8.40 -15.78
CA TYR A 69 12.62 -7.96 -16.68
C TYR A 69 12.89 -8.34 -18.13
N ASN A 70 14.14 -8.20 -18.59
CA ASN A 70 14.52 -8.62 -19.95
C ASN A 70 14.34 -10.12 -20.16
N TYR A 71 14.66 -10.95 -19.16
CA TYR A 71 14.48 -12.40 -19.22
C TYR A 71 13.01 -12.80 -19.26
N VAL A 72 12.15 -12.15 -18.45
CA VAL A 72 10.70 -12.35 -18.50
C VAL A 72 10.16 -11.98 -19.87
N HIS A 73 10.51 -10.79 -20.37
CA HIS A 73 10.05 -10.28 -21.68
C HIS A 73 10.48 -11.20 -22.84
N LYS A 74 11.66 -11.80 -22.77
CA LYS A 74 12.18 -12.73 -23.79
C LYS A 74 11.65 -14.17 -23.60
N GLY A 75 10.83 -14.42 -22.56
CA GLY A 75 10.26 -15.74 -22.30
C GLY A 75 11.25 -16.78 -21.78
N TYR A 76 12.37 -16.34 -21.18
CA TYR A 76 13.36 -17.28 -20.63
C TYR A 76 12.88 -17.97 -19.36
N PHE A 77 11.98 -17.35 -18.61
CA PHE A 77 11.26 -17.99 -17.52
C PHE A 77 9.92 -18.51 -18.04
N SER A 78 9.77 -19.84 -18.11
CA SER A 78 8.57 -20.47 -18.70
C SER A 78 7.30 -20.30 -17.87
N SER A 79 7.43 -20.09 -16.56
CA SER A 79 6.32 -20.05 -15.61
C SER A 79 5.76 -18.64 -15.36
N ILE A 80 6.45 -17.60 -15.81
CA ILE A 80 6.07 -16.19 -15.62
C ILE A 80 6.17 -15.43 -16.95
N ASN A 81 5.26 -14.46 -17.13
CA ASN A 81 5.21 -13.59 -18.30
C ASN A 81 4.95 -12.13 -17.90
N ASP A 82 5.04 -11.22 -18.85
CA ASP A 82 4.83 -9.79 -18.63
C ASP A 82 3.48 -9.46 -17.98
N GLU A 83 2.43 -10.23 -18.30
CA GLU A 83 1.07 -10.00 -17.78
C GLU A 83 0.96 -10.25 -16.27
N MET A 84 1.81 -11.11 -15.73
CA MET A 84 1.85 -11.44 -14.30
C MET A 84 2.62 -10.40 -13.49
N LEU A 85 3.38 -9.53 -14.16
CA LEU A 85 4.16 -8.50 -13.46
C LEU A 85 3.24 -7.37 -12.96
N PRO A 86 3.38 -6.94 -11.69
CA PRO A 86 2.63 -5.82 -11.16
C PRO A 86 2.83 -4.57 -12.00
N ARG A 87 1.74 -3.89 -12.39
CA ARG A 87 1.73 -2.66 -13.19
C ARG A 87 2.24 -2.81 -14.63
N ALA A 88 2.25 -4.02 -15.19
CA ALA A 88 2.57 -4.23 -16.60
C ALA A 88 1.65 -3.44 -17.55
N TYR A 89 0.43 -3.18 -17.14
CA TYR A 89 -0.57 -2.45 -17.92
C TYR A 89 -1.05 -1.20 -17.21
N SER A 90 -1.02 -0.05 -17.91
CA SER A 90 -1.69 1.17 -17.47
C SER A 90 -3.03 1.31 -18.18
N TYR A 91 -4.12 1.35 -17.42
CA TYR A 91 -5.43 1.65 -18.00
C TYR A 91 -5.53 3.14 -18.33
N LYS A 92 -5.99 3.47 -19.54
CA LYS A 92 -6.37 4.85 -19.85
C LYS A 92 -7.50 5.28 -18.92
N PRO A 93 -7.37 6.41 -18.20
CA PRO A 93 -8.44 6.88 -17.35
C PRO A 93 -9.70 7.13 -18.20
N ARG A 94 -10.86 6.66 -17.74
CA ARG A 94 -12.14 7.01 -18.38
C ARG A 94 -12.29 8.54 -18.38
N LYS A 95 -12.71 9.12 -19.51
CA LYS A 95 -13.12 10.54 -19.56
C LYS A 95 -14.21 10.75 -18.49
N ARG A 96 -13.94 11.60 -17.52
CA ARG A 96 -14.95 12.00 -16.53
C ARG A 96 -16.06 12.75 -17.27
N THR A 97 -17.30 12.33 -17.10
CA THR A 97 -18.46 13.14 -17.44
C THR A 97 -18.42 14.39 -16.54
N ASN A 98 -18.58 15.57 -17.15
CA ASN A 98 -18.53 16.87 -16.44
C ASN A 98 -19.74 17.15 -15.53
N GLU A 99 -20.48 16.14 -15.11
CA GLU A 99 -21.52 16.32 -14.12
C GLU A 99 -20.86 16.60 -12.77
N LYS A 100 -20.96 17.84 -12.32
CA LYS A 100 -20.57 18.24 -10.97
C LYS A 100 -21.57 17.60 -10.00
N PRO A 101 -21.18 16.59 -9.21
CA PRO A 101 -22.09 16.06 -8.20
C PRO A 101 -22.43 17.18 -7.21
N THR A 102 -23.69 17.27 -6.89
CA THR A 102 -24.19 18.21 -5.87
C THR A 102 -23.69 17.74 -4.51
N ILE A 103 -22.74 18.49 -3.93
CA ILE A 103 -22.21 18.17 -2.61
C ILE A 103 -23.24 18.65 -1.57
N ARG A 104 -23.83 17.71 -0.87
CA ARG A 104 -24.60 18.00 0.34
C ARG A 104 -23.65 17.86 1.53
N PHE A 105 -22.86 18.91 1.80
CA PHE A 105 -22.06 18.98 3.01
C PHE A 105 -22.65 20.01 3.97
N ASP A 106 -22.82 19.56 5.20
CA ASP A 106 -23.10 20.46 6.31
C ASP A 106 -21.80 21.24 6.61
N ASN A 107 -21.79 22.51 6.23
CA ASN A 107 -20.67 23.42 6.47
C ASN A 107 -20.33 23.55 7.97
N VAL A 108 -21.27 23.25 8.85
CA VAL A 108 -21.10 23.29 10.31
C VAL A 108 -20.08 22.25 10.77
N ILE A 109 -20.15 21.02 10.25
CA ILE A 109 -19.21 19.93 10.63
C ILE A 109 -17.77 20.27 10.28
N ARG A 110 -17.57 21.05 9.19
CA ARG A 110 -16.24 21.41 8.67
C ARG A 110 -15.66 22.68 9.28
N TYR A 111 -16.43 23.42 10.05
CA TYR A 111 -15.93 24.63 10.68
C TYR A 111 -14.76 24.31 11.62
N GLY A 112 -13.63 24.98 11.39
CA GLY A 112 -12.39 24.73 12.13
C GLY A 112 -11.70 23.38 11.82
N ARG A 113 -12.19 22.61 10.80
CA ARG A 113 -11.65 21.29 10.42
C ARG A 113 -11.28 21.22 8.94
N THR A 114 -10.94 22.33 8.33
CA THR A 114 -10.50 22.36 6.92
C THR A 114 -9.03 21.97 6.79
N LEU A 115 -8.59 21.67 5.56
CA LEU A 115 -7.16 21.45 5.29
C LEU A 115 -6.29 22.67 5.66
N LYS A 116 -6.84 23.90 5.52
CA LYS A 116 -6.16 25.13 5.94
C LYS A 116 -5.96 25.17 7.46
N ASP A 117 -6.97 24.73 8.21
CA ASP A 117 -6.87 24.65 9.68
C ASP A 117 -5.85 23.56 10.09
N MET A 118 -5.81 22.43 9.39
CA MET A 118 -4.79 21.40 9.58
C MET A 118 -3.37 21.97 9.35
N ASN A 119 -3.18 22.72 8.27
CA ASN A 119 -1.85 23.30 7.97
C ASN A 119 -1.41 24.28 9.07
N LYS A 120 -2.31 25.15 9.54
CA LYS A 120 -2.03 26.02 10.68
C LYS A 120 -1.68 25.23 11.95
N TYR A 121 -2.40 24.14 12.21
CA TYR A 121 -2.12 23.28 13.34
C TYR A 121 -0.72 22.67 13.24
N ILE A 122 -0.34 22.15 12.06
CA ILE A 122 0.98 21.55 11.82
C ILE A 122 2.11 22.59 11.87
N GLU A 123 1.88 23.85 11.46
CA GLU A 123 2.85 24.93 11.60
C GLU A 123 3.22 25.18 13.07
N ILE A 124 2.24 25.07 13.98
CA ILE A 124 2.45 25.20 15.43
C ILE A 124 3.01 23.91 16.02
N HIS A 125 2.61 22.75 15.47
CA HIS A 125 2.99 21.42 15.95
C HIS A 125 3.69 20.61 14.83
N PRO A 126 4.93 20.94 14.44
CA PRO A 126 5.58 20.37 13.25
C PRO A 126 5.88 18.86 13.34
N ASN A 127 5.93 18.33 14.55
CA ASN A 127 6.17 16.90 14.79
C ASN A 127 4.90 16.06 14.93
N SER A 128 3.73 16.65 14.65
CA SER A 128 2.46 15.97 14.77
C SER A 128 2.37 14.72 13.88
N ASN A 129 1.84 13.66 14.46
CA ASN A 129 1.59 12.44 13.72
C ASN A 129 0.32 12.56 12.87
N ILE A 130 0.48 12.47 11.56
CA ILE A 130 -0.64 12.56 10.61
C ILE A 130 -1.03 11.16 10.15
N VAL A 131 -2.30 10.84 10.35
CA VAL A 131 -2.92 9.60 9.90
C VAL A 131 -3.99 9.93 8.85
N GLU A 132 -3.87 9.35 7.66
CA GLU A 132 -4.92 9.45 6.64
C GLU A 132 -5.96 8.37 6.89
N MET A 133 -7.25 8.74 6.85
CA MET A 133 -8.39 7.84 7.03
C MET A 133 -9.20 7.76 5.74
N ASP A 134 -9.59 6.53 5.36
CA ASP A 134 -10.38 6.28 4.16
C ASP A 134 -11.15 4.97 4.26
N THR A 135 -12.08 4.74 3.35
CA THR A 135 -12.78 3.46 3.21
C THR A 135 -12.55 2.84 1.83
N VAL A 136 -12.38 1.52 1.81
CA VAL A 136 -12.30 0.74 0.58
C VAL A 136 -13.57 -0.09 0.44
N ILE A 137 -14.25 0.05 -0.69
CA ILE A 137 -15.53 -0.61 -0.98
C ILE A 137 -15.27 -1.79 -1.94
N GLY A 138 -15.90 -2.94 -1.71
CA GLY A 138 -15.92 -4.07 -2.62
C GLY A 138 -16.88 -3.86 -3.79
N LYS A 139 -18.04 -4.53 -3.74
CA LYS A 139 -19.15 -4.26 -4.65
C LYS A 139 -20.01 -3.11 -4.13
N PHE A 140 -20.81 -2.54 -5.03
CA PHE A 140 -21.72 -1.45 -4.66
C PHE A 140 -22.79 -1.94 -3.66
N GLU A 141 -23.24 -3.15 -3.80
CA GLU A 141 -24.31 -3.78 -3.00
C GLU A 141 -23.84 -4.28 -1.64
N ASP A 142 -22.50 -4.33 -1.40
CA ASP A 142 -21.95 -4.83 -0.14
C ASP A 142 -22.41 -3.98 1.06
N ARG A 143 -22.73 -4.68 2.15
CA ARG A 143 -23.05 -4.06 3.45
C ARG A 143 -21.82 -3.71 4.25
N LYS A 144 -20.68 -4.35 3.94
CA LYS A 144 -19.40 -4.13 4.62
C LYS A 144 -18.42 -3.35 3.74
N CYS A 145 -17.53 -2.63 4.39
CA CYS A 145 -16.36 -2.01 3.76
C CYS A 145 -15.13 -2.14 4.68
N ILE A 146 -13.96 -1.85 4.14
CA ILE A 146 -12.71 -1.84 4.90
C ILE A 146 -12.36 -0.39 5.19
N MET A 147 -12.40 0.01 6.48
CA MET A 147 -11.84 1.26 6.95
C MET A 147 -10.34 1.12 7.10
N THR A 148 -9.59 2.11 6.66
CA THR A 148 -8.13 2.13 6.70
C THR A 148 -7.62 3.38 7.40
N LEU A 149 -6.59 3.21 8.24
CA LEU A 149 -5.85 4.29 8.90
C LEU A 149 -4.37 4.17 8.50
N TYR A 150 -3.89 5.14 7.73
CA TYR A 150 -2.55 5.12 7.16
C TYR A 150 -1.65 6.15 7.82
N PHE A 151 -0.60 5.71 8.49
CA PHE A 151 0.41 6.53 9.16
C PHE A 151 1.40 7.09 8.14
N ARG A 152 1.47 8.42 7.99
CA ARG A 152 2.36 9.05 7.00
C ARG A 152 3.84 8.79 7.25
N ASN A 153 4.26 8.73 8.52
CA ASN A 153 5.65 8.59 8.93
C ASN A 153 6.23 7.18 8.66
N SER A 154 5.48 6.14 8.99
CA SER A 154 5.91 4.73 8.84
C SER A 154 5.33 4.03 7.62
N LYS A 155 4.32 4.63 6.96
CA LYS A 155 3.49 4.00 5.91
C LYS A 155 2.75 2.75 6.38
N LEU A 156 2.63 2.55 7.69
CA LEU A 156 1.82 1.48 8.25
C LEU A 156 0.34 1.76 8.00
N MET A 157 -0.42 0.72 7.71
CA MET A 157 -1.86 0.80 7.50
C MET A 157 -2.57 -0.13 8.47
N LEU A 158 -3.42 0.42 9.34
CA LEU A 158 -4.38 -0.36 10.09
C LEU A 158 -5.65 -0.55 9.25
N MET A 159 -6.29 -1.71 9.40
CA MET A 159 -7.47 -2.08 8.62
C MET A 159 -8.54 -2.63 9.54
N PHE A 160 -9.80 -2.24 9.29
CA PHE A 160 -10.96 -2.65 10.09
C PHE A 160 -12.14 -2.98 9.17
N LEU A 161 -12.80 -4.09 9.42
CA LEU A 161 -14.05 -4.43 8.73
C LEU A 161 -15.19 -3.73 9.44
N ILE A 162 -15.92 -2.88 8.74
CA ILE A 162 -17.03 -2.09 9.30
C ILE A 162 -18.26 -2.16 8.39
N ASP A 163 -19.41 -1.80 8.95
CA ASP A 163 -20.62 -1.60 8.16
C ASP A 163 -20.47 -0.33 7.30
N LYS A 164 -20.81 -0.46 6.03
CA LYS A 164 -20.67 0.56 5.02
C LYS A 164 -21.60 1.76 5.30
N TYR A 165 -21.07 2.96 5.06
CA TYR A 165 -21.81 4.24 5.20
C TYR A 165 -22.46 4.49 6.57
N LYS A 166 -21.93 3.90 7.64
CA LYS A 166 -22.44 4.15 8.98
C LYS A 166 -21.41 4.92 9.82
N PRO A 167 -21.69 6.19 10.19
CA PRO A 167 -20.78 6.97 11.05
C PRO A 167 -20.48 6.29 12.38
N ASP A 168 -21.48 5.63 12.98
CA ASP A 168 -21.31 4.91 14.26
C ASP A 168 -20.31 3.75 14.14
N SER A 169 -20.20 3.13 12.97
CA SER A 169 -19.21 2.06 12.75
C SER A 169 -17.79 2.59 12.84
N VAL A 170 -17.53 3.79 12.28
CA VAL A 170 -16.24 4.48 12.37
C VAL A 170 -15.96 4.89 13.82
N SER A 171 -16.94 5.56 14.48
CA SER A 171 -16.83 5.97 15.89
C SER A 171 -16.50 4.78 16.82
N ASN A 172 -17.12 3.62 16.56
CA ASN A 172 -16.87 2.39 17.35
C ASN A 172 -15.45 1.86 17.17
N VAL A 173 -14.83 2.01 15.99
CA VAL A 173 -13.41 1.64 15.81
C VAL A 173 -12.53 2.51 16.71
N PHE A 174 -12.74 3.84 16.72
CA PHE A 174 -11.95 4.73 17.58
C PHE A 174 -12.18 4.50 19.06
N LYS A 175 -13.42 4.19 19.48
CA LYS A 175 -13.72 3.77 20.88
C LYS A 175 -12.92 2.51 21.29
N LYS A 176 -12.88 1.50 20.39
CA LYS A 176 -12.10 0.28 20.62
C LYS A 176 -10.61 0.57 20.71
N LEU A 177 -10.06 1.36 19.78
CA LEU A 177 -8.66 1.76 19.78
C LEU A 177 -8.28 2.52 21.04
N ARG A 178 -9.13 3.46 21.48
CA ARG A 178 -8.93 4.23 22.72
C ARG A 178 -8.87 3.30 23.95
N LYS A 179 -9.83 2.37 24.07
CA LYS A 179 -9.85 1.38 25.15
C LYS A 179 -8.61 0.49 25.14
N GLN A 180 -8.15 0.06 23.98
CA GLN A 180 -7.04 -0.87 23.80
C GLN A 180 -5.67 -0.24 24.07
N LEU A 181 -5.49 1.00 23.64
CA LEU A 181 -4.23 1.74 23.79
C LEU A 181 -4.12 2.48 25.11
N GLY A 182 -5.25 2.99 25.63
CA GLY A 182 -5.29 4.00 26.67
C GLY A 182 -5.13 5.41 26.11
N SER A 183 -5.57 6.44 26.87
CA SER A 183 -5.65 7.83 26.43
C SER A 183 -4.32 8.37 25.88
N GLU A 184 -3.22 8.20 26.62
CA GLU A 184 -1.92 8.76 26.26
C GLU A 184 -1.37 8.22 24.93
N LEU A 185 -1.40 6.88 24.76
CA LEU A 185 -0.91 6.28 23.51
C LEU A 185 -1.84 6.59 22.35
N PHE A 186 -3.15 6.67 22.59
CA PHE A 186 -4.13 7.02 21.59
C PHE A 186 -3.90 8.45 21.06
N LYS A 187 -3.73 9.43 21.95
CA LYS A 187 -3.40 10.82 21.59
C LYS A 187 -2.11 10.89 20.76
N LYS A 188 -1.06 10.20 21.22
CA LYS A 188 0.24 10.19 20.53
C LYS A 188 0.17 9.59 19.13
N LEU A 189 -0.63 8.54 18.93
CA LEU A 189 -0.71 7.83 17.66
C LEU A 189 -1.59 8.54 16.65
N PHE A 190 -2.72 9.11 17.09
CA PHE A 190 -3.78 9.61 16.23
C PHE A 190 -3.96 11.13 16.30
N GLU A 191 -2.95 11.87 16.72
CA GLU A 191 -2.99 13.32 16.97
C GLU A 191 -3.74 14.12 15.88
N VAL A 192 -3.47 13.81 14.61
CA VAL A 192 -4.10 14.43 13.45
C VAL A 192 -4.64 13.34 12.52
N ILE A 193 -5.95 13.36 12.31
CA ILE A 193 -6.64 12.52 11.31
C ILE A 193 -7.03 13.39 10.12
N LEU A 194 -6.64 12.97 8.91
CA LEU A 194 -7.06 13.59 7.66
C LEU A 194 -7.98 12.63 6.90
N THR A 195 -9.19 13.05 6.61
CA THR A 195 -10.17 12.24 5.86
C THR A 195 -10.80 13.03 4.70
N ASP A 196 -11.54 12.32 3.84
CA ASP A 196 -12.41 13.00 2.87
C ASP A 196 -13.77 13.35 3.49
N ASN A 197 -14.67 13.76 2.60
CA ASN A 197 -15.98 14.21 3.00
C ASN A 197 -17.03 13.05 2.90
N GLY A 198 -16.63 11.78 3.12
CA GLY A 198 -17.55 10.64 3.15
C GLY A 198 -18.58 10.75 4.27
N TRP A 199 -19.82 10.31 4.01
CA TRP A 199 -20.90 10.36 5.02
C TRP A 199 -20.53 9.59 6.29
N GLU A 200 -19.78 8.52 6.18
CA GLU A 200 -19.27 7.73 7.29
C GLU A 200 -18.37 8.50 8.26
N PHE A 201 -17.82 9.63 7.82
CA PHE A 201 -16.97 10.51 8.63
C PHE A 201 -17.69 11.75 9.15
N SER A 202 -19.04 11.77 9.11
CA SER A 202 -19.86 12.94 9.49
C SER A 202 -19.98 13.18 10.99
N LYS A 203 -19.40 12.31 11.85
CA LYS A 203 -19.39 12.47 13.30
C LYS A 203 -17.96 12.67 13.85
N PRO A 204 -17.27 13.79 13.52
CA PRO A 204 -15.90 14.01 13.97
C PRO A 204 -15.76 14.11 15.48
N GLU A 205 -16.78 14.64 16.17
CA GLU A 205 -16.77 14.79 17.62
C GLU A 205 -16.70 13.46 18.35
N ASP A 206 -17.37 12.42 17.85
CA ASP A 206 -17.29 11.06 18.40
C ASP A 206 -15.87 10.46 18.28
N ILE A 207 -15.08 10.96 17.31
CA ILE A 207 -13.71 10.54 17.09
C ILE A 207 -12.75 11.38 17.93
N GLU A 208 -12.96 12.71 17.97
CA GLU A 208 -12.08 13.67 18.63
C GLU A 208 -12.15 13.60 20.16
N PHE A 209 -13.35 13.42 20.72
CA PHE A 209 -13.58 13.50 22.15
C PHE A 209 -13.69 12.11 22.80
N ASP A 210 -13.14 12.00 24.00
CA ASP A 210 -13.43 10.86 24.86
C ASP A 210 -14.82 11.03 25.46
N GLN A 211 -15.72 10.11 25.14
CA GLN A 211 -17.11 10.21 25.57
C GLN A 211 -17.31 10.01 27.09
N LEU A 212 -16.32 9.45 27.79
CA LEU A 212 -16.37 9.26 29.24
C LEU A 212 -15.91 10.51 29.99
N THR A 213 -14.86 11.16 29.50
CA THR A 213 -14.25 12.31 30.16
C THR A 213 -14.66 13.66 29.55
N GLY A 214 -15.20 13.66 28.34
CA GLY A 214 -15.47 14.88 27.56
C GLY A 214 -14.21 15.59 27.05
N GLU A 215 -13.03 15.00 27.23
CA GLU A 215 -11.76 15.60 26.84
C GLU A 215 -11.50 15.44 25.33
N LYS A 216 -11.10 16.52 24.66
CA LYS A 216 -10.62 16.45 23.27
C LYS A 216 -9.24 15.79 23.24
N GLN A 217 -9.10 14.69 22.52
CA GLN A 217 -7.87 13.91 22.47
C GLN A 217 -7.10 14.02 21.15
N ILE A 218 -7.81 14.18 20.03
CA ILE A 218 -7.24 14.22 18.69
C ILE A 218 -7.96 15.25 17.84
N ASN A 219 -7.42 15.54 16.63
CA ASN A 219 -8.00 16.48 15.71
C ASN A 219 -8.36 15.78 14.40
N VAL A 220 -9.60 15.98 13.92
CA VAL A 220 -10.06 15.47 12.63
C VAL A 220 -10.14 16.63 11.64
N PHE A 221 -9.51 16.48 10.48
CA PHE A 221 -9.55 17.45 9.40
C PHE A 221 -10.04 16.81 8.11
N TYR A 222 -10.65 17.61 7.25
CA TYR A 222 -11.24 17.19 6.00
C TYR A 222 -10.46 17.73 4.80
N CYS A 223 -10.26 16.88 3.80
CA CYS A 223 -9.78 17.30 2.50
C CYS A 223 -10.76 18.26 1.83
N GLU A 224 -10.25 19.08 0.93
CA GLU A 224 -11.12 19.88 0.07
C GLU A 224 -11.95 18.99 -0.86
N PRO A 225 -13.16 19.36 -1.20
CA PRO A 225 -13.98 18.64 -2.16
C PRO A 225 -13.24 18.44 -3.48
N TYR A 226 -13.38 17.24 -4.08
CA TYR A 226 -12.73 16.84 -5.34
C TYR A 226 -11.20 16.85 -5.34
N SER A 227 -10.56 16.88 -4.19
CA SER A 227 -9.12 16.99 -4.03
C SER A 227 -8.49 15.67 -3.54
N SER A 228 -8.75 14.56 -4.26
CA SER A 228 -8.26 13.22 -3.91
C SER A 228 -6.72 13.17 -3.79
N TRP A 229 -5.99 14.04 -4.51
CA TRP A 229 -4.52 14.10 -4.39
C TRP A 229 -4.02 14.46 -2.98
N GLN A 230 -4.86 15.08 -2.15
CA GLN A 230 -4.51 15.43 -0.75
C GLN A 230 -4.35 14.18 0.13
N LYS A 231 -4.98 13.07 -0.26
CA LYS A 231 -4.84 11.72 0.33
C LYS A 231 -4.14 10.72 -0.60
N GLY A 232 -3.37 11.15 -1.56
CA GLY A 232 -2.74 10.28 -2.57
C GLY A 232 -1.79 9.22 -1.99
N ARG A 233 -1.40 9.31 -0.73
CA ARG A 233 -0.55 8.31 -0.06
C ARG A 233 -1.34 7.08 0.34
N ILE A 234 -2.50 7.24 0.97
CA ILE A 234 -3.37 6.13 1.34
C ILE A 234 -3.95 5.46 0.09
N GLU A 235 -4.34 6.23 -0.94
CA GLU A 235 -4.85 5.68 -2.20
C GLU A 235 -3.84 4.73 -2.87
N ARG A 236 -2.55 5.11 -2.90
CA ARG A 236 -1.47 4.23 -3.39
C ARG A 236 -1.32 2.98 -2.53
N ASN A 237 -1.57 3.08 -1.24
CA ASN A 237 -1.48 1.94 -0.33
C ASN A 237 -2.65 0.97 -0.51
N HIS A 238 -3.82 1.48 -0.93
CA HIS A 238 -4.98 0.66 -1.27
C HIS A 238 -4.71 -0.27 -2.47
N GLU A 239 -3.72 0.01 -3.31
CA GLU A 239 -3.29 -0.93 -4.36
C GLU A 239 -2.93 -2.30 -3.78
N PHE A 240 -2.32 -2.36 -2.59
CA PHE A 240 -2.00 -3.64 -1.93
C PHE A 240 -3.26 -4.42 -1.52
N ILE A 241 -4.32 -3.71 -1.09
CA ILE A 241 -5.62 -4.33 -0.84
C ILE A 241 -6.15 -4.92 -2.15
N ARG A 242 -5.97 -4.19 -3.27
CA ARG A 242 -6.44 -4.62 -4.60
C ARG A 242 -5.61 -5.74 -5.22
N TYR A 243 -4.39 -5.96 -4.78
CA TYR A 243 -3.63 -7.17 -5.12
C TYR A 243 -4.27 -8.41 -4.50
N ILE A 244 -4.74 -8.31 -3.24
CA ILE A 244 -5.38 -9.43 -2.54
C ILE A 244 -6.83 -9.57 -3.01
N ILE A 245 -7.60 -8.48 -3.04
CA ILE A 245 -9.01 -8.47 -3.44
C ILE A 245 -9.21 -7.52 -4.61
N PRO A 246 -9.26 -8.02 -5.85
CA PRO A 246 -9.54 -7.21 -7.03
C PRO A 246 -10.87 -6.46 -6.94
N LYS A 247 -11.02 -5.40 -7.74
CA LYS A 247 -12.28 -4.65 -7.82
C LYS A 247 -13.43 -5.58 -8.29
N GLY A 248 -14.60 -5.38 -7.69
CA GLY A 248 -15.80 -6.18 -8.05
C GLY A 248 -15.96 -7.49 -7.27
N ILE A 249 -15.05 -7.79 -6.34
CA ILE A 249 -15.21 -8.89 -5.37
C ILE A 249 -15.95 -8.37 -4.13
N THR A 250 -16.90 -9.16 -3.62
CA THR A 250 -17.68 -8.79 -2.42
C THR A 250 -16.86 -8.83 -1.15
N PHE A 251 -17.10 -7.85 -0.26
CA PHE A 251 -16.50 -7.80 1.09
C PHE A 251 -17.41 -8.40 2.17
N ASP A 252 -18.66 -8.72 1.86
CA ASP A 252 -19.62 -9.25 2.85
C ASP A 252 -19.19 -10.61 3.42
N LYS A 253 -18.40 -11.37 2.65
CA LYS A 253 -17.85 -12.67 3.09
C LYS A 253 -16.57 -12.55 3.93
N LEU A 254 -15.99 -11.38 4.03
CA LEU A 254 -14.77 -11.17 4.81
C LEU A 254 -15.05 -11.28 6.31
N THR A 255 -14.07 -11.82 7.02
CA THR A 255 -14.03 -11.88 8.48
C THR A 255 -12.98 -10.92 9.05
N ASN A 256 -13.02 -10.66 10.34
CA ASN A 256 -11.97 -9.86 11.00
C ASN A 256 -10.60 -10.54 10.90
N GLU A 257 -10.53 -11.87 10.92
CA GLU A 257 -9.29 -12.61 10.74
C GLU A 257 -8.69 -12.38 9.36
N ASN A 258 -9.51 -12.41 8.30
CA ASN A 258 -9.06 -12.06 6.94
C ASN A 258 -8.44 -10.66 6.90
N ILE A 259 -9.06 -9.68 7.59
CA ILE A 259 -8.53 -8.31 7.63
C ILE A 259 -7.20 -8.23 8.38
N ILE A 260 -7.05 -8.96 9.49
CA ILE A 260 -5.79 -9.03 10.25
C ILE A 260 -4.69 -9.67 9.39
N ASP A 261 -4.99 -10.78 8.71
CA ASP A 261 -4.04 -11.45 7.82
C ASP A 261 -3.60 -10.52 6.68
N MET A 262 -4.55 -9.85 6.01
CA MET A 262 -4.25 -8.84 4.98
C MET A 262 -3.38 -7.71 5.52
N MET A 263 -3.75 -7.14 6.66
CA MET A 263 -3.05 -6.03 7.31
C MET A 263 -1.60 -6.41 7.62
N ASN A 264 -1.37 -7.57 8.21
CA ASN A 264 -0.04 -8.05 8.57
C ASN A 264 0.83 -8.31 7.33
N ASN A 265 0.27 -8.94 6.29
CA ASN A 265 0.99 -9.17 5.03
C ASN A 265 1.35 -7.84 4.33
N ILE A 266 0.41 -6.90 4.21
CA ILE A 266 0.63 -5.60 3.56
C ILE A 266 1.70 -4.79 4.31
N ASN A 267 1.67 -4.79 5.65
CA ASN A 267 2.64 -4.07 6.46
C ASN A 267 4.01 -4.75 6.54
N SER A 268 4.13 -5.99 6.09
CA SER A 268 5.39 -6.74 6.00
C SER A 268 6.06 -6.66 4.63
N VAL A 269 5.49 -5.91 3.67
CA VAL A 269 6.13 -5.68 2.36
C VAL A 269 7.24 -4.66 2.49
N SER A 270 8.48 -5.03 2.11
CA SER A 270 9.60 -4.06 2.02
C SER A 270 9.34 -3.05 0.91
N ARG A 271 9.66 -1.78 1.17
CA ARG A 271 9.34 -0.68 0.24
C ARG A 271 10.57 0.14 -0.11
N LYS A 272 10.88 0.27 -1.39
CA LYS A 272 11.98 1.12 -1.86
C LYS A 272 11.92 2.55 -1.27
N SER A 273 10.71 3.10 -1.15
CA SER A 273 10.48 4.44 -0.58
C SER A 273 10.65 4.53 0.95
N LEU A 274 11.01 3.43 1.60
CA LEU A 274 11.38 3.32 3.01
C LEU A 274 12.79 2.71 3.15
N ASN A 275 13.66 2.90 2.15
CA ASN A 275 15.00 2.28 2.11
C ASN A 275 14.94 0.76 2.36
N PHE A 276 13.91 0.11 1.77
CA PHE A 276 13.63 -1.32 1.91
C PHE A 276 13.20 -1.82 3.29
N TYR A 277 13.02 -0.93 4.26
CA TYR A 277 12.30 -1.29 5.49
C TYR A 277 10.83 -1.60 5.17
N THR A 278 10.23 -2.44 6.02
CA THR A 278 8.78 -2.66 6.01
C THR A 278 8.08 -1.57 6.83
N PRO A 279 6.80 -1.27 6.54
CA PRO A 279 6.00 -0.40 7.39
C PRO A 279 5.95 -0.84 8.85
N PHE A 280 5.89 -2.17 9.09
CA PHE A 280 5.92 -2.74 10.43
C PHE A 280 7.24 -2.41 11.16
N GLU A 281 8.40 -2.66 10.52
CA GLU A 281 9.71 -2.38 11.11
C GLU A 281 9.84 -0.90 11.50
N LEU A 282 9.46 0.03 10.60
CA LEU A 282 9.53 1.46 10.91
C LEU A 282 8.57 1.87 12.02
N PHE A 283 7.33 1.37 11.98
CA PHE A 283 6.36 1.67 13.03
C PHE A 283 6.83 1.16 14.38
N ASN A 284 7.36 -0.06 14.43
CA ASN A 284 7.90 -0.65 15.64
C ASN A 284 9.12 0.13 16.17
N ASN A 285 9.98 0.64 15.29
CA ASN A 285 11.13 1.47 15.67
C ASN A 285 10.70 2.83 16.24
N ILE A 286 9.62 3.43 15.71
CA ILE A 286 9.11 4.74 16.16
C ILE A 286 8.34 4.62 17.48
N TYR A 287 7.47 3.61 17.61
CA TYR A 287 6.48 3.54 18.67
C TYR A 287 6.72 2.41 19.68
N GLY A 288 7.57 1.45 19.33
CA GLY A 288 7.94 0.34 20.21
C GLY A 288 7.01 -0.86 20.12
N ASN A 289 7.52 -1.99 20.61
CA ASN A 289 6.89 -3.32 20.51
C ASN A 289 5.59 -3.45 21.35
N THR A 290 5.46 -2.66 22.41
CA THR A 290 4.25 -2.66 23.25
C THR A 290 3.03 -2.21 22.45
N ILE A 291 3.19 -1.20 21.59
CA ILE A 291 2.10 -0.64 20.77
C ILE A 291 1.73 -1.61 19.64
N THR A 292 2.73 -2.19 18.97
CA THR A 292 2.47 -3.17 17.90
C THR A 292 1.70 -4.39 18.43
N LYS A 293 2.04 -4.89 19.62
CA LYS A 293 1.30 -5.97 20.28
C LYS A 293 -0.13 -5.56 20.63
N LYS A 294 -0.33 -4.36 21.19
CA LYS A 294 -1.68 -3.85 21.48
C LYS A 294 -2.53 -3.70 20.22
N LEU A 295 -1.95 -3.39 19.08
CA LEU A 295 -2.64 -3.26 17.79
C LEU A 295 -2.77 -4.60 17.04
N HIS A 296 -2.38 -5.72 17.65
CA HIS A 296 -2.36 -7.06 17.04
C HIS A 296 -1.58 -7.13 15.72
N LEU A 297 -0.52 -6.31 15.61
CA LEU A 297 0.37 -6.33 14.47
C LEU A 297 1.42 -7.43 14.65
N VAL A 298 1.50 -8.31 13.68
CA VAL A 298 2.46 -9.42 13.63
C VAL A 298 3.27 -9.33 12.34
N PRO A 299 4.62 -9.30 12.41
CA PRO A 299 5.44 -9.31 11.21
C PRO A 299 5.37 -10.68 10.53
N ILE A 300 5.18 -10.67 9.23
CA ILE A 300 5.29 -11.85 8.38
C ILE A 300 6.73 -11.91 7.83
N LYS A 301 7.32 -13.09 7.82
CA LYS A 301 8.64 -13.28 7.21
C LYS A 301 8.59 -12.83 5.76
N LYS A 302 9.62 -12.12 5.31
CA LYS A 302 9.66 -11.50 3.98
C LYS A 302 9.36 -12.50 2.85
N ASP A 303 9.87 -13.71 2.97
CA ASP A 303 9.67 -14.78 1.99
C ASP A 303 8.25 -15.39 2.02
N GLU A 304 7.54 -15.24 3.13
CA GLU A 304 6.18 -15.79 3.35
C GLU A 304 5.09 -14.77 3.05
N VAL A 305 5.41 -13.50 2.82
CA VAL A 305 4.43 -12.45 2.48
C VAL A 305 3.56 -12.91 1.32
N ASN A 306 2.24 -12.86 1.53
CA ASN A 306 1.25 -13.29 0.54
C ASN A 306 0.24 -12.17 0.27
N LEU A 307 0.21 -11.68 -0.94
CA LEU A 307 -0.73 -10.64 -1.41
C LEU A 307 -1.71 -11.21 -2.46
N SER A 308 -1.84 -12.53 -2.53
CA SER A 308 -2.83 -13.16 -3.42
C SER A 308 -4.15 -13.42 -2.70
N TYR A 309 -5.22 -13.60 -3.47
CA TYR A 309 -6.53 -13.96 -2.95
C TYR A 309 -6.55 -15.27 -2.14
N LYS A 310 -5.57 -16.17 -2.39
CA LYS A 310 -5.41 -17.42 -1.63
C LYS A 310 -5.20 -17.20 -0.12
N LEU A 311 -4.72 -16.01 0.29
CA LEU A 311 -4.59 -15.62 1.70
C LEU A 311 -5.93 -15.69 2.45
N LEU A 312 -7.04 -15.49 1.76
CA LEU A 312 -8.38 -15.41 2.33
C LEU A 312 -9.14 -16.74 2.32
N ILE A 313 -8.57 -17.75 1.65
CA ILE A 313 -9.15 -19.09 1.55
C ILE A 313 -8.35 -19.98 2.50
N LYS A 314 -8.89 -20.19 3.69
CA LYS A 314 -8.39 -21.15 4.68
C LYS A 314 -9.22 -22.40 4.64
#